data_a6a21d171335965524ca699594ddcb5d
#
_entry.id   a6a21d171335965524ca699594ddcb5d
#
_cell.length_a   1.000
_cell.length_b   1.000
_cell.length_c   1.000
_cell.angle_alpha   90.00
_cell.angle_beta   90.00
_cell.angle_gamma   90.00
#
_symmetry.space_group_name_H-M   'P 1'
#
loop_
_entity.id
_entity.type
_entity.pdbx_description
1 polymer ?
#
loop_
_entity_poly.entity_id
_entity_poly.type
_entity_poly.pdbx_seq_one_letter_code
_entity_poly.pdbx_strand_id
1 'polypeptide(L)'
;MKSTHNTARAYGKSAIAMLVMVTGTAVLMAACTTAKPPAKEYSQDRLVDSMRVPEGNVVVLETTGVGVLNYECRRSATNPSAVAWVLVSPKADLIDRSGKTVGSYSGPPALWTHTDGSTVVGTQLAVAPSLGGNNIDQQLSKGIAGMSVGAMQDVTYIQRINTKGGTGFSKACEAVDVGDKLTLPYQADYIFWKAM
;
A
#
# COMPACT_ATOMS: atom_id res chain seq x y z
N MET A 1 -9.43 -75.89 -48.62
CA MET A 1 -10.37 -77.00 -48.55
C MET A 1 -11.61 -76.48 -47.82
N LYS A 2 -12.75 -76.62 -48.56
CA LYS A 2 -14.15 -76.72 -48.14
C LYS A 2 -14.65 -75.62 -47.17
N SER A 3 -15.47 -74.62 -47.65
CA SER A 3 -16.90 -74.76 -48.08
C SER A 3 -17.79 -75.12 -46.91
N THR A 4 -18.74 -74.26 -46.59
CA THR A 4 -20.19 -74.33 -46.92
C THR A 4 -20.94 -73.28 -46.13
N HIS A 5 -21.58 -72.35 -46.79
CA HIS A 5 -23.02 -72.14 -46.97
C HIS A 5 -23.91 -72.52 -45.76
N ASN A 6 -24.68 -71.58 -45.24
CA ASN A 6 -26.16 -71.59 -45.49
C ASN A 6 -26.86 -70.33 -44.96
N THR A 7 -27.50 -69.77 -45.81
CA THR A 7 -28.74 -69.05 -46.03
C THR A 7 -29.87 -69.12 -44.98
N ALA A 8 -30.56 -67.98 -44.93
CA ALA A 8 -32.02 -67.73 -44.83
C ALA A 8 -32.56 -67.54 -43.40
N ARG A 9 -33.36 -66.58 -43.04
CA ARG A 9 -34.58 -66.10 -43.68
C ARG A 9 -35.18 -64.96 -42.84
N ALA A 10 -35.74 -64.01 -43.51
CA ALA A 10 -36.48 -62.88 -43.02
C ALA A 10 -37.68 -63.24 -42.15
N TYR A 11 -37.96 -62.40 -41.15
CA TYR A 11 -39.31 -62.05 -40.75
C TYR A 11 -39.33 -60.65 -40.15
N GLY A 12 -40.08 -59.79 -40.81
CA GLY A 12 -40.36 -58.46 -40.31
C GLY A 12 -41.40 -58.48 -39.18
N LYS A 13 -41.33 -57.51 -38.35
CA LYS A 13 -42.50 -56.92 -37.67
C LYS A 13 -42.18 -55.51 -37.19
N SER A 14 -43.07 -54.65 -37.64
CA SER A 14 -43.19 -53.25 -37.21
C SER A 14 -43.26 -53.10 -35.71
N ALA A 15 -42.54 -52.12 -35.18
CA ALA A 15 -42.84 -51.53 -33.87
C ALA A 15 -42.38 -50.10 -33.82
N ILE A 16 -43.28 -49.21 -33.95
CA ILE A 16 -43.54 -47.94 -33.22
C ILE A 16 -42.35 -47.22 -32.76
N ALA A 17 -42.04 -46.14 -33.47
CA ALA A 17 -41.11 -45.05 -33.00
C ALA A 17 -41.77 -44.31 -31.82
N MET A 18 -41.25 -44.48 -30.65
CA MET A 18 -41.53 -43.62 -29.49
C MET A 18 -40.51 -42.45 -29.45
N LEU A 19 -41.00 -41.32 -29.93
CA LEU A 19 -40.24 -40.06 -29.92
C LEU A 19 -40.20 -39.51 -28.47
N VAL A 20 -39.11 -39.74 -27.75
CA VAL A 20 -38.88 -39.12 -26.44
C VAL A 20 -38.31 -37.72 -26.68
N MET A 21 -39.18 -36.72 -26.59
CA MET A 21 -38.73 -35.31 -26.48
C MET A 21 -38.06 -35.10 -25.12
N VAL A 22 -36.74 -35.05 -25.11
CA VAL A 22 -36.00 -34.54 -23.98
C VAL A 22 -35.99 -33.01 -24.07
N THR A 23 -36.88 -32.36 -23.33
CA THR A 23 -36.85 -30.92 -23.13
C THR A 23 -35.69 -30.59 -22.18
N GLY A 24 -34.57 -30.26 -22.78
CA GLY A 24 -33.41 -29.74 -22.03
C GLY A 24 -33.71 -28.35 -21.48
N THR A 25 -34.02 -28.25 -20.20
CA THR A 25 -34.07 -27.00 -19.46
C THR A 25 -32.65 -26.49 -19.27
N ALA A 26 -32.23 -25.54 -20.11
CA ALA A 26 -30.98 -24.80 -19.92
C ALA A 26 -31.16 -23.89 -18.72
N VAL A 27 -30.58 -24.28 -17.57
CA VAL A 27 -30.45 -23.42 -16.40
C VAL A 27 -29.34 -22.40 -16.69
N LEU A 28 -29.71 -21.18 -17.08
CA LEU A 28 -28.80 -20.04 -17.12
C LEU A 28 -28.38 -19.69 -15.67
N MET A 29 -27.23 -20.17 -15.28
CA MET A 29 -26.55 -19.65 -14.07
C MET A 29 -26.09 -18.21 -14.35
N ALA A 30 -26.89 -17.23 -13.94
CA ALA A 30 -26.45 -15.84 -13.88
C ALA A 30 -25.35 -15.75 -12.82
N ALA A 31 -24.09 -15.75 -13.26
CA ALA A 31 -22.96 -15.41 -12.40
C ALA A 31 -23.08 -13.94 -12.03
N CYS A 32 -23.59 -13.64 -10.82
CA CYS A 32 -23.49 -12.30 -10.22
C CYS A 32 -22.01 -12.03 -9.95
N THR A 33 -21.33 -11.42 -10.92
CA THR A 33 -20.05 -10.79 -10.66
C THR A 33 -20.31 -9.57 -9.77
N THR A 34 -20.11 -9.72 -8.47
CA THR A 34 -20.05 -8.59 -7.54
C THR A 34 -18.84 -7.74 -7.91
N ALA A 35 -19.05 -6.72 -8.74
CA ALA A 35 -18.03 -5.72 -8.99
C ALA A 35 -17.68 -5.07 -7.66
N LYS A 36 -16.40 -5.18 -7.25
CA LYS A 36 -15.87 -4.47 -6.08
C LYS A 36 -16.16 -2.98 -6.29
N PRO A 37 -16.76 -2.29 -5.30
CA PRO A 37 -16.99 -0.84 -5.41
C PRO A 37 -15.69 -0.14 -5.80
N PRO A 38 -15.72 0.89 -6.65
CA PRO A 38 -14.53 1.66 -6.98
C PRO A 38 -13.90 2.17 -5.70
N ALA A 39 -12.59 2.02 -5.57
CA ALA A 39 -11.86 2.55 -4.42
C ALA A 39 -12.11 4.06 -4.36
N LYS A 40 -12.48 4.56 -3.16
CA LYS A 40 -12.71 5.99 -2.96
C LYS A 40 -11.43 6.72 -3.32
N GLU A 41 -11.53 7.69 -4.22
CA GLU A 41 -10.43 8.57 -4.59
C GLU A 41 -9.94 9.35 -3.35
N TYR A 42 -8.63 9.53 -3.23
CA TYR A 42 -8.04 10.28 -2.15
C TYR A 42 -8.44 11.76 -2.23
N SER A 43 -8.84 12.33 -1.09
CA SER A 43 -9.19 13.75 -0.98
C SER A 43 -8.37 14.43 0.12
N GLN A 44 -7.95 15.66 -0.14
CA GLN A 44 -7.24 16.53 0.79
C GLN A 44 -8.16 17.42 1.64
N ASP A 45 -9.49 17.32 1.48
CA ASP A 45 -10.48 18.27 2.06
C ASP A 45 -10.39 18.38 3.59
N ARG A 46 -9.93 17.32 4.25
CA ARG A 46 -9.80 17.27 5.71
C ARG A 46 -8.43 17.70 6.23
N LEU A 47 -7.50 17.99 5.35
CA LEU A 47 -6.17 18.42 5.74
C LEU A 47 -6.14 19.93 5.96
N VAL A 48 -5.32 20.35 6.94
CA VAL A 48 -4.98 21.78 7.10
C VAL A 48 -4.21 22.26 5.88
N ASP A 49 -4.34 23.54 5.55
CA ASP A 49 -3.81 24.09 4.29
C ASP A 49 -2.30 23.84 4.10
N SER A 50 -1.51 23.93 5.17
CA SER A 50 -0.07 23.67 5.11
C SER A 50 0.30 22.25 4.70
N MET A 51 -0.64 21.29 4.81
CA MET A 51 -0.47 19.89 4.47
C MET A 51 -1.00 19.53 3.09
N ARG A 52 -1.65 20.48 2.41
CA ARG A 52 -2.21 20.25 1.08
C ARG A 52 -1.16 20.37 0.00
N VAL A 53 -1.16 19.44 -0.93
CA VAL A 53 -0.38 19.53 -2.16
C VAL A 53 -1.05 20.56 -3.08
N PRO A 54 -0.30 21.49 -3.70
CA PRO A 54 -0.85 22.49 -4.60
C PRO A 54 -1.63 21.90 -5.78
N GLU A 55 -2.56 22.68 -6.31
CA GLU A 55 -3.25 22.33 -7.56
C GLU A 55 -2.26 22.04 -8.69
N GLY A 56 -2.70 21.31 -9.73
CA GLY A 56 -1.83 20.89 -10.82
C GLY A 56 -1.01 19.64 -10.50
N ASN A 57 -1.31 18.95 -9.40
CA ASN A 57 -0.72 17.65 -9.07
C ASN A 57 -1.82 16.59 -8.94
N VAL A 58 -1.48 15.34 -9.29
CA VAL A 58 -2.37 14.18 -9.19
C VAL A 58 -1.76 13.09 -8.35
N VAL A 59 -2.60 12.34 -7.64
CA VAL A 59 -2.17 11.15 -6.89
C VAL A 59 -1.81 10.05 -7.87
N VAL A 60 -0.63 9.48 -7.70
CA VAL A 60 -0.13 8.38 -8.56
C VAL A 60 0.09 7.08 -7.80
N LEU A 61 0.28 7.17 -6.50
CA LEU A 61 0.44 5.99 -5.65
C LEU A 61 -0.04 6.32 -4.24
N GLU A 62 -0.75 5.37 -3.64
CA GLU A 62 -1.16 5.41 -2.26
C GLU A 62 -0.69 4.14 -1.57
N THR A 63 -0.01 4.30 -0.45
CA THR A 63 0.50 3.17 0.34
C THR A 63 0.27 3.43 1.82
N THR A 64 0.23 2.35 2.58
CA THR A 64 0.37 2.40 4.03
C THR A 64 1.76 1.91 4.38
N GLY A 65 2.56 2.78 5.02
CA GLY A 65 3.84 2.41 5.61
C GLY A 65 3.62 1.75 6.95
N VAL A 66 4.12 0.54 7.13
CA VAL A 66 4.05 -0.21 8.40
C VAL A 66 5.46 -0.58 8.81
N GLY A 67 5.87 -0.18 10.01
CA GLY A 67 7.24 -0.42 10.44
C GLY A 67 7.59 0.17 11.78
N VAL A 68 8.82 0.64 11.90
CA VAL A 68 9.39 1.13 13.16
C VAL A 68 10.14 2.44 12.97
N LEU A 69 10.16 3.22 14.03
CA LEU A 69 11.01 4.41 14.20
C LEU A 69 12.04 4.12 15.27
N ASN A 70 13.31 4.29 14.94
CA ASN A 70 14.42 4.10 15.87
C ASN A 70 14.86 5.45 16.40
N TYR A 71 14.94 5.56 17.71
CA TYR A 71 15.34 6.74 18.45
C TYR A 71 16.61 6.48 19.24
N GLU A 72 17.33 7.56 19.52
CA GLU A 72 18.45 7.57 20.44
C GLU A 72 18.33 8.77 21.38
N CYS A 73 18.57 8.55 22.67
CA CYS A 73 18.62 9.62 23.64
C CYS A 73 19.91 10.43 23.41
N ARG A 74 19.77 11.69 22.99
CA ARG A 74 20.90 12.54 22.63
C ARG A 74 20.88 13.89 23.35
N ARG A 75 22.06 14.45 23.57
CA ARG A 75 22.20 15.85 23.97
C ARG A 75 21.89 16.76 22.78
N SER A 76 21.24 17.88 23.06
CA SER A 76 21.04 18.91 22.06
C SER A 76 22.39 19.51 21.66
N ALA A 77 22.61 19.72 20.36
CA ALA A 77 23.80 20.36 19.84
C ALA A 77 23.90 21.85 20.24
N THR A 78 22.74 22.51 20.45
CA THR A 78 22.64 23.94 20.79
C THR A 78 22.51 24.20 22.29
N ASN A 79 22.06 23.19 23.06
CA ASN A 79 21.97 23.27 24.53
C ASN A 79 22.41 21.93 25.16
N PRO A 80 23.71 21.80 25.55
CA PRO A 80 24.22 20.53 26.08
C PRO A 80 23.56 20.05 27.38
N SER A 81 22.83 20.90 28.09
CA SER A 81 22.04 20.52 29.26
C SER A 81 20.69 19.88 28.91
N ALA A 82 20.21 20.10 27.70
CA ALA A 82 18.96 19.49 27.22
C ALA A 82 19.25 18.14 26.57
N VAL A 83 18.42 17.15 26.90
CA VAL A 83 18.44 15.81 26.28
C VAL A 83 17.06 15.45 25.79
N ALA A 84 17.00 14.69 24.71
CA ALA A 84 15.74 14.25 24.13
C ALA A 84 15.92 12.94 23.33
N TRP A 85 14.82 12.21 23.15
CA TRP A 85 14.75 11.16 22.16
C TRP A 85 14.77 11.78 20.76
N VAL A 86 15.80 11.46 19.99
CA VAL A 86 16.00 11.94 18.62
C VAL A 86 15.75 10.79 17.66
N LEU A 87 14.87 10.98 16.68
CA LEU A 87 14.65 10.01 15.60
C LEU A 87 15.95 9.86 14.79
N VAL A 88 16.49 8.65 14.75
CA VAL A 88 17.73 8.34 14.04
C VAL A 88 17.50 7.59 12.74
N SER A 89 16.46 6.76 12.65
CA SER A 89 16.09 6.13 11.39
C SER A 89 14.67 5.58 11.41
N PRO A 90 13.87 5.82 10.37
CA PRO A 90 12.67 5.06 10.07
C PRO A 90 13.02 3.80 9.29
N LYS A 91 12.20 2.76 9.42
CA LYS A 91 12.19 1.59 8.54
C LYS A 91 10.77 1.08 8.43
N ALA A 92 10.19 1.08 7.23
CA ALA A 92 8.85 0.57 7.00
C ALA A 92 8.71 -0.08 5.63
N ASP A 93 7.81 -1.05 5.53
CA ASP A 93 7.31 -1.58 4.28
C ASP A 93 6.17 -0.69 3.79
N LEU A 94 6.10 -0.46 2.48
CA LEU A 94 5.01 0.24 1.82
C LEU A 94 4.03 -0.78 1.26
N ILE A 95 2.82 -0.76 1.76
CA ILE A 95 1.75 -1.70 1.39
C ILE A 95 0.71 -0.94 0.59
N ASP A 96 0.39 -1.39 -0.61
CA ASP A 96 -0.62 -0.78 -1.45
C ASP A 96 -2.06 -1.10 -0.97
N ARG A 97 -3.06 -0.51 -1.62
CA ARG A 97 -4.47 -0.74 -1.30
C ARG A 97 -4.94 -2.19 -1.52
N SER A 98 -4.18 -3.01 -2.23
CA SER A 98 -4.47 -4.45 -2.41
C SER A 98 -3.91 -5.31 -1.29
N GLY A 99 -3.09 -4.74 -0.41
CA GLY A 99 -2.38 -5.44 0.67
C GLY A 99 -1.02 -5.99 0.25
N LYS A 100 -0.53 -5.63 -0.94
CA LYS A 100 0.78 -6.08 -1.43
C LYS A 100 1.87 -5.10 -1.00
N THR A 101 3.00 -5.62 -0.54
CA THR A 101 4.21 -4.82 -0.34
C THR A 101 4.77 -4.40 -1.70
N VAL A 102 4.83 -3.09 -1.93
CA VAL A 102 5.26 -2.48 -3.19
C VAL A 102 6.53 -1.64 -3.04
N GLY A 103 7.09 -1.54 -1.84
CA GLY A 103 8.30 -0.77 -1.61
C GLY A 103 8.68 -0.68 -0.15
N SER A 104 9.59 0.24 0.16
CA SER A 104 10.07 0.52 1.50
C SER A 104 10.30 2.02 1.73
N TYR A 105 10.28 2.40 3.00
CA TYR A 105 10.66 3.73 3.48
C TYR A 105 11.82 3.62 4.47
N SER A 106 12.83 4.45 4.31
CA SER A 106 14.02 4.49 5.15
C SER A 106 14.57 5.91 5.29
N GLY A 107 15.59 6.11 6.10
CA GLY A 107 16.23 7.42 6.29
C GLY A 107 17.27 7.44 7.40
N PRO A 108 17.94 8.58 7.64
CA PRO A 108 18.04 9.80 6.82
C PRO A 108 18.97 9.63 5.60
N PRO A 109 18.77 10.37 4.51
CA PRO A 109 17.62 11.22 4.22
C PRO A 109 16.35 10.37 4.03
N ALA A 110 15.17 11.00 4.13
CA ALA A 110 13.90 10.30 3.89
C ALA A 110 13.86 9.76 2.45
N LEU A 111 13.86 8.45 2.30
CA LEU A 111 13.95 7.73 1.03
C LEU A 111 12.83 6.72 0.91
N TRP A 112 12.04 6.82 -0.13
CA TRP A 112 11.09 5.80 -0.56
C TRP A 112 11.63 5.08 -1.77
N THR A 113 11.59 3.76 -1.74
CA THR A 113 12.04 2.87 -2.82
C THR A 113 10.87 1.96 -3.19
N HIS A 114 10.50 1.94 -4.47
CA HIS A 114 9.51 1.01 -4.99
C HIS A 114 10.16 -0.28 -5.46
N THR A 115 9.39 -1.38 -5.53
CA THR A 115 9.89 -2.71 -5.95
C THR A 115 10.39 -2.77 -7.39
N ASP A 116 10.03 -1.79 -8.23
CA ASP A 116 10.56 -1.63 -9.61
C ASP A 116 11.95 -0.98 -9.64
N GLY A 117 12.52 -0.63 -8.49
CA GLY A 117 13.83 0.01 -8.35
C GLY A 117 13.80 1.53 -8.43
N SER A 118 12.66 2.15 -8.70
CA SER A 118 12.53 3.61 -8.68
C SER A 118 12.53 4.16 -7.26
N THR A 119 13.05 5.38 -7.09
CA THR A 119 13.23 6.00 -5.79
C THR A 119 12.81 7.46 -5.78
N VAL A 120 12.43 7.96 -4.60
CA VAL A 120 12.25 9.40 -4.35
C VAL A 120 12.81 9.76 -2.98
N VAL A 121 13.56 10.87 -2.92
CA VAL A 121 14.05 11.47 -1.67
C VAL A 121 13.10 12.60 -1.30
N GLY A 122 12.72 12.70 -0.01
CA GLY A 122 11.86 13.75 0.50
C GLY A 122 12.58 14.77 1.33
N THR A 123 12.28 16.05 1.06
CA THR A 123 12.66 17.17 1.92
C THR A 123 11.40 17.72 2.59
N GLN A 124 11.41 17.82 3.92
CA GLN A 124 10.27 18.32 4.68
C GLN A 124 9.93 19.77 4.29
N LEU A 125 8.66 20.01 3.96
CA LEU A 125 8.08 21.33 3.72
C LEU A 125 7.25 21.81 4.90
N ALA A 126 6.38 20.95 5.43
CA ALA A 126 5.49 21.26 6.52
C ALA A 126 5.25 20.04 7.42
N VAL A 127 4.86 20.34 8.67
CA VAL A 127 4.35 19.37 9.62
C VAL A 127 3.05 19.88 10.22
N ALA A 128 2.19 18.98 10.62
CA ALA A 128 0.99 19.28 11.39
C ALA A 128 0.80 18.20 12.46
N PRO A 129 0.27 18.57 13.65
CA PRO A 129 -0.03 17.60 14.67
C PRO A 129 -0.91 16.45 14.15
N SER A 130 -0.62 15.25 14.59
CA SER A 130 -1.50 14.12 14.33
C SER A 130 -2.78 14.21 15.15
N LEU A 131 -3.83 13.54 14.69
CA LEU A 131 -5.05 13.38 15.46
C LEU A 131 -4.83 12.26 16.50
N GLY A 132 -4.77 12.62 17.77
CA GLY A 132 -4.53 11.70 18.89
C GLY A 132 -3.11 11.69 19.43
N GLY A 133 -2.96 11.32 20.70
CA GLY A 133 -1.67 11.26 21.39
C GLY A 133 -0.82 10.09 20.93
N ASN A 134 0.49 10.18 21.13
CA ASN A 134 1.48 9.13 20.83
C ASN A 134 1.64 8.78 19.35
N ASN A 135 1.16 9.64 18.45
CA ASN A 135 1.35 9.49 17.01
C ASN A 135 2.39 10.48 16.51
N ILE A 136 3.25 10.03 15.59
CA ILE A 136 4.16 10.94 14.90
C ILE A 136 3.35 11.95 14.07
N ASP A 137 3.83 13.19 13.99
CA ASP A 137 3.18 14.26 13.23
C ASP A 137 2.95 13.89 11.77
N GLN A 138 1.91 14.47 11.20
CA GLN A 138 1.71 14.50 9.75
C GLN A 138 2.82 15.33 9.09
N GLN A 139 3.15 15.03 7.83
CA GLN A 139 4.23 15.72 7.13
C GLN A 139 3.92 15.84 5.64
N LEU A 140 4.17 17.03 5.10
CA LEU A 140 4.28 17.24 3.66
C LEU A 140 5.75 17.35 3.31
N SER A 141 6.18 16.61 2.30
CA SER A 141 7.55 16.65 1.78
C SER A 141 7.56 17.02 0.29
N LYS A 142 8.56 17.77 -0.15
CA LYS A 142 8.94 17.93 -1.54
C LYS A 142 9.68 16.67 -1.97
N GLY A 143 9.26 16.06 -3.08
CA GLY A 143 9.94 14.92 -3.68
C GLY A 143 11.03 15.36 -4.64
N ILE A 144 12.16 14.67 -4.59
CA ILE A 144 13.23 14.70 -5.60
C ILE A 144 13.33 13.26 -6.10
N ALA A 145 12.75 12.99 -7.25
CA ALA A 145 12.76 11.66 -7.83
C ALA A 145 14.19 11.25 -8.21
N GLY A 146 14.51 9.97 -8.04
CA GLY A 146 15.73 9.37 -8.56
C GLY A 146 15.71 9.30 -10.09
N MET A 147 16.83 8.91 -10.68
CA MET A 147 16.95 8.80 -12.13
C MET A 147 16.29 7.54 -12.73
N SER A 148 15.85 6.61 -11.88
CA SER A 148 15.25 5.35 -12.34
C SER A 148 13.80 5.55 -12.79
N VAL A 149 13.47 5.02 -13.96
CA VAL A 149 12.09 4.96 -14.46
C VAL A 149 11.25 4.02 -13.59
N GLY A 150 10.03 4.43 -13.27
CA GLY A 150 9.11 3.60 -12.49
C GLY A 150 8.09 4.40 -11.69
N ALA A 151 7.48 3.78 -10.71
CA ALA A 151 6.37 4.34 -9.93
C ALA A 151 6.74 5.64 -9.20
N MET A 152 8.00 5.77 -8.74
CA MET A 152 8.51 6.97 -8.05
C MET A 152 9.08 8.04 -9.00
N GLN A 153 9.14 7.78 -10.31
CA GLN A 153 9.61 8.76 -11.28
C GLN A 153 8.72 10.00 -11.23
N ASP A 154 9.32 11.18 -11.30
CA ASP A 154 8.64 12.48 -11.34
C ASP A 154 7.71 12.77 -10.13
N VAL A 155 7.85 12.05 -9.03
CA VAL A 155 7.12 12.36 -7.79
C VAL A 155 7.55 13.73 -7.28
N THR A 156 6.58 14.64 -7.18
CA THR A 156 6.80 16.04 -6.77
C THR A 156 6.53 16.27 -5.30
N TYR A 157 5.57 15.56 -4.72
CA TYR A 157 5.21 15.67 -3.30
C TYR A 157 4.90 14.30 -2.70
N ILE A 158 5.17 14.19 -1.40
CA ILE A 158 4.79 13.04 -0.58
C ILE A 158 4.11 13.57 0.68
N GLN A 159 2.88 13.09 0.95
CA GLN A 159 2.20 13.33 2.22
C GLN A 159 2.34 12.12 3.12
N ARG A 160 2.68 12.33 4.39
CA ARG A 160 2.53 11.37 5.47
C ARG A 160 1.35 11.81 6.32
N ILE A 161 0.28 11.03 6.33
CA ILE A 161 -0.98 11.34 7.01
C ILE A 161 -1.51 10.12 7.76
N ASN A 162 -2.61 10.26 8.48
CA ASN A 162 -3.26 9.15 9.21
C ASN A 162 -2.28 8.35 10.07
N THR A 163 -1.35 9.05 10.72
CA THR A 163 -0.28 8.44 11.50
C THR A 163 -0.82 7.74 12.75
N LYS A 164 -0.22 6.60 13.08
CA LYS A 164 -0.51 5.80 14.28
C LYS A 164 0.81 5.39 14.92
N GLY A 165 0.97 5.62 16.22
CA GLY A 165 2.19 5.30 16.95
C GLY A 165 3.39 6.17 16.52
N GLY A 166 4.57 5.68 16.78
CA GLY A 166 5.83 6.37 16.44
C GLY A 166 6.31 7.38 17.48
N THR A 167 5.48 7.70 18.46
CA THR A 167 5.82 8.44 19.68
C THR A 167 5.21 7.70 20.88
N GLY A 168 5.21 8.28 22.08
CA GLY A 168 4.71 7.58 23.28
C GLY A 168 5.83 6.81 23.96
N PHE A 169 6.90 7.55 24.23
CA PHE A 169 8.07 7.01 24.93
C PHE A 169 7.66 6.50 26.32
N SER A 170 8.07 5.28 26.65
CA SER A 170 7.78 4.65 27.95
C SER A 170 8.55 5.31 29.11
N LYS A 171 9.64 6.03 28.79
CA LYS A 171 10.42 6.83 29.73
C LYS A 171 10.90 8.13 29.06
N ALA A 172 11.10 9.17 29.85
CA ALA A 172 11.81 10.35 29.39
C ALA A 172 13.27 9.99 29.05
N CYS A 173 13.89 10.77 28.18
CA CYS A 173 15.34 10.72 27.96
C CYS A 173 15.98 11.64 29.01
N GLU A 174 16.82 11.08 29.88
CA GLU A 174 17.54 11.81 30.91
C GLU A 174 19.06 11.82 30.61
N ALA A 175 19.80 12.62 31.33
CA ALA A 175 21.26 12.77 31.12
C ALA A 175 22.02 11.44 31.28
N VAL A 176 21.51 10.53 32.13
CA VAL A 176 22.08 9.20 32.36
C VAL A 176 21.78 8.22 31.21
N ASP A 177 20.74 8.50 30.43
CA ASP A 177 20.28 7.64 29.32
C ASP A 177 20.94 8.02 27.99
N VAL A 178 21.83 8.99 27.94
CA VAL A 178 22.47 9.43 26.69
C VAL A 178 23.18 8.26 26.02
N GLY A 179 22.79 7.94 24.79
CA GLY A 179 23.23 6.77 24.03
C GLY A 179 22.26 5.61 24.04
N ASP A 180 21.25 5.61 24.92
CA ASP A 180 20.21 4.60 24.93
C ASP A 180 19.42 4.67 23.61
N LYS A 181 18.96 3.51 23.17
CA LYS A 181 18.16 3.34 21.93
C LYS A 181 16.78 2.84 22.24
N LEU A 182 15.81 3.29 21.47
CA LEU A 182 14.42 2.89 21.57
C LEU A 182 13.82 2.72 20.17
N THR A 183 13.07 1.66 20.00
CA THR A 183 12.36 1.37 18.74
C THR A 183 10.85 1.39 19.02
N LEU A 184 10.11 2.20 18.28
CA LEU A 184 8.67 2.33 18.39
C LEU A 184 7.99 1.89 17.11
N PRO A 185 6.94 1.07 17.20
CA PRO A 185 6.12 0.73 16.04
C PRO A 185 5.36 1.96 15.55
N TYR A 186 5.19 2.07 14.24
CA TYR A 186 4.37 3.11 13.64
C TYR A 186 3.70 2.64 12.36
N GLN A 187 2.64 3.34 12.00
CA GLN A 187 1.97 3.23 10.72
C GLN A 187 1.60 4.63 10.23
N ALA A 188 1.65 4.85 8.91
CA ALA A 188 1.20 6.08 8.29
C ALA A 188 0.76 5.81 6.84
N ASP A 189 -0.17 6.60 6.33
CA ASP A 189 -0.45 6.61 4.91
C ASP A 189 0.53 7.54 4.19
N TYR A 190 1.12 7.06 3.10
CA TYR A 190 1.98 7.81 2.20
C TYR A 190 1.28 7.99 0.86
N ILE A 191 1.02 9.24 0.50
CA ILE A 191 0.35 9.63 -0.74
C ILE A 191 1.39 10.31 -1.63
N PHE A 192 1.64 9.73 -2.80
CA PHE A 192 2.63 10.23 -3.75
C PHE A 192 1.93 10.97 -4.90
N TRP A 193 2.45 12.13 -5.23
CA TRP A 193 1.88 13.05 -6.20
C TRP A 193 2.87 13.36 -7.31
N LYS A 194 2.36 13.57 -8.53
CA LYS A 194 3.11 14.08 -9.68
C LYS A 194 2.43 15.33 -10.24
N ALA A 195 3.20 16.19 -10.88
CA ALA A 195 2.63 17.26 -11.69
C ALA A 195 1.85 16.69 -12.88
N MET A 196 0.73 17.33 -13.24
CA MET A 196 -0.05 17.01 -14.43
C MET A 196 0.68 17.42 -15.72
#